data_8127e59ca5f88d3922c96622886dbeec
#
_entry.id   8127e59ca5f88d3922c96622886dbeec
#
_cell.length_a   1.000
_cell.length_b   1.000
_cell.length_c   1.000
_cell.angle_alpha   90.00
_cell.angle_beta   90.00
_cell.angle_gamma   90.00
#
_symmetry.space_group_name_H-M   'P 1'
#
loop_
_entity.id
_entity.type
_entity.pdbx_description
1 polymer ?
#
loop_
_entity_poly.entity_id
_entity_poly.type
_entity_poly.pdbx_seq_one_letter_code
_entity_poly.pdbx_strand_id
1 'polypeptide(L)'
;MVVAADSVKMDSQALRRVEDLFHQQIHQGIHPGAALSVYRYGQPVLDIQGGLADQEAGKPVSSDTMFVLFSSTKPLAAACLFILWERGKFDWDDLVSKFWPGFGQNGKETVTIRHIMNHQGGFPDTPHEITLETWADWDAVVLALEKTKPIYEPGTVLAYHPRNFGWVVAELVQRIDGRPFPQFLIEELTGPLGMRDTYVGLPESLEHRVSRLHATDDCDSPGMVHLYNRPAAHRAVQPSGGGIATARDLAKFFAMMQCGGVLGDAAIMTPETVAEVTKVQVEAMDLTNERPVRRSLGLVIGDPRSAPTDRETSRTFGHGGAGTSVGWADPDSGVAMAYITNGYRSDYSNFPRLAAISQAVREACL
;
A
#
# COMPACT_ATOMS: atom_id res chain seq x y z
N MET A 1 -11.33 -18.28 8.10
CA MET A 1 -11.94 -18.41 9.46
C MET A 1 -10.82 -18.03 10.44
N VAL A 2 -11.08 -17.15 11.41
CA VAL A 2 -10.10 -16.77 12.45
C VAL A 2 -9.81 -17.96 13.37
N VAL A 3 -8.53 -18.12 13.77
CA VAL A 3 -8.10 -19.15 14.70
C VAL A 3 -8.11 -18.62 16.14
N ALA A 4 -8.08 -19.52 17.14
CA ALA A 4 -7.96 -19.12 18.53
C ALA A 4 -6.61 -18.43 18.79
N ALA A 5 -6.60 -17.32 19.55
CA ALA A 5 -5.41 -16.53 19.83
C ALA A 5 -4.28 -17.37 20.45
N ASP A 6 -4.60 -18.19 21.43
CA ASP A 6 -3.63 -19.02 22.15
C ASP A 6 -2.91 -20.03 21.22
N SER A 7 -3.57 -20.47 20.13
CA SER A 7 -2.97 -21.42 19.17
C SER A 7 -1.79 -20.82 18.40
N VAL A 8 -1.68 -19.50 18.37
CA VAL A 8 -0.64 -18.75 17.68
C VAL A 8 0.15 -17.82 18.62
N LYS A 9 0.12 -18.10 19.92
CA LYS A 9 0.84 -17.34 20.96
C LYS A 9 0.43 -15.85 21.00
N MET A 10 -0.87 -15.59 21.04
CA MET A 10 -1.44 -14.27 21.31
C MET A 10 -2.34 -14.32 22.55
N ASP A 11 -2.29 -13.26 23.33
CA ASP A 11 -3.16 -13.08 24.51
C ASP A 11 -4.58 -12.69 24.06
N SER A 12 -5.54 -13.56 24.35
CA SER A 12 -6.94 -13.34 23.98
C SER A 12 -7.57 -12.13 24.68
N GLN A 13 -7.11 -11.78 25.91
CA GLN A 13 -7.57 -10.58 26.60
C GLN A 13 -6.98 -9.31 25.99
N ALA A 14 -5.72 -9.35 25.57
CA ALA A 14 -5.12 -8.25 24.85
C ALA A 14 -5.77 -8.02 23.48
N LEU A 15 -6.14 -9.09 22.75
CA LEU A 15 -6.90 -8.95 21.50
C LEU A 15 -8.28 -8.30 21.71
N ARG A 16 -8.98 -8.61 22.82
CA ARG A 16 -10.22 -7.88 23.16
C ARG A 16 -9.96 -6.39 23.37
N ARG A 17 -8.84 -5.99 23.99
CA ARG A 17 -8.48 -4.56 24.09
C ARG A 17 -8.24 -3.92 22.73
N VAL A 18 -7.73 -4.66 21.73
CA VAL A 18 -7.64 -4.17 20.34
C VAL A 18 -9.02 -3.91 19.77
N GLU A 19 -9.98 -4.84 19.96
CA GLU A 19 -11.38 -4.67 19.53
C GLU A 19 -12.05 -3.47 20.22
N ASP A 20 -11.86 -3.34 21.53
CA ASP A 20 -12.38 -2.19 22.30
C ASP A 20 -11.83 -0.86 21.77
N LEU A 21 -10.53 -0.77 21.53
CA LEU A 21 -9.89 0.42 20.99
C LEU A 21 -10.39 0.73 19.56
N PHE A 22 -10.56 -0.29 18.72
CA PHE A 22 -11.14 -0.14 17.38
C PHE A 22 -12.54 0.48 17.44
N HIS A 23 -13.43 -0.06 18.28
CA HIS A 23 -14.78 0.46 18.45
C HIS A 23 -14.79 1.84 19.13
N GLN A 24 -13.89 2.08 20.06
CA GLN A 24 -13.74 3.38 20.72
C GLN A 24 -13.41 4.48 19.71
N GLN A 25 -12.49 4.24 18.76
CA GLN A 25 -12.15 5.23 17.73
C GLN A 25 -13.38 5.60 16.87
N ILE A 26 -14.23 4.64 16.53
CA ILE A 26 -15.49 4.88 15.79
C ILE A 26 -16.48 5.69 16.65
N HIS A 27 -16.70 5.27 17.91
CA HIS A 27 -17.64 5.95 18.82
C HIS A 27 -17.22 7.39 19.15
N GLN A 28 -15.92 7.66 19.18
CA GLN A 28 -15.39 9.02 19.37
C GLN A 28 -15.47 9.88 18.10
N GLY A 29 -15.99 9.34 16.98
CA GLY A 29 -16.11 10.07 15.72
C GLY A 29 -14.77 10.35 15.03
N ILE A 30 -13.70 9.62 15.40
CA ILE A 30 -12.38 9.79 14.78
C ILE A 30 -12.47 9.48 13.28
N HIS A 31 -13.32 8.54 12.90
CA HIS A 31 -13.70 8.20 11.52
C HIS A 31 -15.08 7.54 11.52
N PRO A 32 -15.87 7.66 10.42
CA PRO A 32 -17.20 7.07 10.35
C PRO A 32 -17.20 5.54 10.36
N GLY A 33 -16.24 4.91 9.67
CA GLY A 33 -16.17 3.48 9.54
C GLY A 33 -14.76 2.97 9.35
N ALA A 34 -14.54 1.71 9.68
CA ALA A 34 -13.24 1.06 9.63
C ALA A 34 -13.33 -0.46 9.46
N ALA A 35 -12.20 -1.05 9.06
CA ALA A 35 -11.97 -2.50 9.08
C ALA A 35 -10.52 -2.80 9.52
N LEU A 36 -10.34 -3.82 10.34
CA LEU A 36 -9.05 -4.31 10.84
C LEU A 36 -8.95 -5.81 10.65
N SER A 37 -7.84 -6.28 10.08
CA SER A 37 -7.53 -7.69 9.99
C SER A 37 -6.09 -7.94 10.46
N VAL A 38 -5.89 -8.96 11.31
CA VAL A 38 -4.61 -9.30 11.92
C VAL A 38 -4.30 -10.77 11.69
N TYR A 39 -3.08 -11.04 11.29
CA TYR A 39 -2.49 -12.37 11.13
C TYR A 39 -1.32 -12.55 12.10
N ARG A 40 -1.15 -13.79 12.57
CA ARG A 40 0.02 -14.23 13.33
C ARG A 40 0.53 -15.53 12.76
N TYR A 41 1.82 -15.57 12.38
CA TYR A 41 2.44 -16.72 11.72
C TYR A 41 1.59 -17.26 10.54
N GLY A 42 1.08 -16.35 9.71
CA GLY A 42 0.23 -16.70 8.56
C GLY A 42 -1.20 -17.13 8.89
N GLN A 43 -1.60 -17.13 10.16
CA GLN A 43 -2.97 -17.49 10.57
C GLN A 43 -3.78 -16.24 10.93
N PRO A 44 -5.00 -16.07 10.43
CA PRO A 44 -5.85 -14.93 10.78
C PRO A 44 -6.37 -15.07 12.21
N VAL A 45 -6.12 -14.05 13.05
CA VAL A 45 -6.50 -14.06 14.48
C VAL A 45 -7.55 -13.01 14.83
N LEU A 46 -7.67 -11.96 14.01
CA LEU A 46 -8.70 -10.94 14.17
C LEU A 46 -9.16 -10.47 12.78
N ASP A 47 -10.46 -10.27 12.61
CA ASP A 47 -11.05 -9.75 11.38
C ASP A 47 -12.37 -9.06 11.75
N ILE A 48 -12.30 -7.75 11.98
CA ILE A 48 -13.41 -6.94 12.48
C ILE A 48 -13.65 -5.72 11.59
N GLN A 49 -14.90 -5.32 11.54
CA GLN A 49 -15.36 -4.12 10.84
C GLN A 49 -16.45 -3.44 11.65
N GLY A 50 -16.61 -2.13 11.47
CA GLY A 50 -17.63 -1.36 12.20
C GLY A 50 -17.83 0.04 11.66
N GLY A 51 -18.90 0.68 12.16
CA GLY A 51 -19.30 2.01 11.75
C GLY A 51 -19.98 2.05 10.39
N LEU A 52 -19.92 3.19 9.71
CA LEU A 52 -20.66 3.49 8.49
C LEU A 52 -19.71 3.56 7.27
N ALA A 53 -20.02 2.80 6.25
CA ALA A 53 -19.36 2.86 4.93
C ALA A 53 -19.76 4.12 4.14
N ASP A 54 -20.98 4.58 4.35
CA ASP A 54 -21.49 5.85 3.85
C ASP A 54 -22.33 6.48 4.95
N GLN A 55 -21.85 7.60 5.48
CA GLN A 55 -22.49 8.31 6.59
C GLN A 55 -23.79 9.00 6.15
N GLU A 56 -23.82 9.54 4.92
CA GLU A 56 -24.99 10.23 4.37
C GLU A 56 -26.13 9.24 4.10
N ALA A 57 -25.80 8.06 3.58
CA ALA A 57 -26.78 7.00 3.29
C ALA A 57 -27.10 6.12 4.51
N GLY A 58 -26.38 6.27 5.62
CA GLY A 58 -26.53 5.41 6.80
C GLY A 58 -26.12 3.96 6.52
N LYS A 59 -25.26 3.71 5.50
CA LYS A 59 -24.85 2.38 5.08
C LYS A 59 -23.77 1.84 6.01
N PRO A 60 -23.97 0.68 6.69
CA PRO A 60 -22.95 0.11 7.58
C PRO A 60 -21.76 -0.44 6.79
N VAL A 61 -20.60 -0.50 7.46
CA VAL A 61 -19.45 -1.30 7.00
C VAL A 61 -19.79 -2.78 7.18
N SER A 62 -19.61 -3.56 6.13
CA SER A 62 -19.77 -5.03 6.10
C SER A 62 -18.43 -5.71 5.81
N SER A 63 -18.40 -7.04 5.95
CA SER A 63 -17.20 -7.85 5.73
C SER A 63 -16.67 -7.82 4.28
N ASP A 64 -17.49 -7.36 3.35
CA ASP A 64 -17.18 -7.20 1.92
C ASP A 64 -17.05 -5.72 1.48
N THR A 65 -17.12 -4.79 2.43
CA THR A 65 -16.87 -3.38 2.15
C THR A 65 -15.43 -3.17 1.75
N MET A 66 -15.21 -2.55 0.60
CA MET A 66 -13.90 -2.17 0.09
C MET A 66 -13.59 -0.70 0.38
N PHE A 67 -12.33 -0.39 0.58
CA PHE A 67 -11.86 0.94 0.90
C PHE A 67 -10.79 1.40 -0.08
N VAL A 68 -10.71 2.70 -0.31
CA VAL A 68 -9.58 3.30 -1.03
C VAL A 68 -8.32 3.18 -0.19
N LEU A 69 -7.29 2.54 -0.72
CA LEU A 69 -6.04 2.24 -0.02
C LEU A 69 -5.07 3.42 0.02
N PHE A 70 -5.21 4.39 -0.87
CA PHE A 70 -4.17 5.38 -1.13
C PHE A 70 -2.79 4.70 -1.28
N SER A 71 -1.75 5.24 -0.69
CA SER A 71 -0.39 4.73 -0.87
C SER A 71 -0.14 3.32 -0.32
N SER A 72 -1.06 2.74 0.46
CA SER A 72 -1.02 1.30 0.77
C SER A 72 -1.23 0.40 -0.47
N THR A 73 -1.51 1.00 -1.63
CA THR A 73 -1.50 0.32 -2.95
C THR A 73 -0.07 -0.01 -3.43
N LYS A 74 0.92 0.83 -3.09
CA LYS A 74 2.29 0.71 -3.62
C LYS A 74 2.94 -0.66 -3.40
N PRO A 75 2.81 -1.28 -2.21
CA PRO A 75 3.34 -2.63 -1.99
C PRO A 75 2.78 -3.68 -2.96
N LEU A 76 1.52 -3.58 -3.33
CA LEU A 76 0.88 -4.49 -4.29
C LEU A 76 1.48 -4.31 -5.70
N ALA A 77 1.68 -3.06 -6.10
CA ALA A 77 2.33 -2.74 -7.38
C ALA A 77 3.79 -3.20 -7.38
N ALA A 78 4.53 -2.94 -6.30
CA ALA A 78 5.92 -3.36 -6.14
C ALA A 78 6.06 -4.89 -6.23
N ALA A 79 5.15 -5.64 -5.61
CA ALA A 79 5.16 -7.10 -5.62
C ALA A 79 5.09 -7.69 -7.03
N CYS A 80 4.44 -7.02 -7.97
CA CYS A 80 4.45 -7.44 -9.38
C CYS A 80 5.87 -7.43 -9.97
N LEU A 81 6.69 -6.42 -9.64
CA LEU A 81 8.11 -6.42 -10.02
C LEU A 81 8.93 -7.44 -9.22
N PHE A 82 8.62 -7.70 -7.94
CA PHE A 82 9.30 -8.76 -7.16
C PHE A 82 9.17 -10.11 -7.85
N ILE A 83 7.96 -10.45 -8.30
CA ILE A 83 7.65 -11.70 -9.03
C ILE A 83 8.45 -11.76 -10.34
N LEU A 84 8.53 -10.67 -11.09
CA LEU A 84 9.29 -10.63 -12.35
C LEU A 84 10.80 -10.72 -12.12
N TRP A 85 11.32 -10.07 -11.07
CA TRP A 85 12.72 -10.16 -10.69
C TRP A 85 13.10 -11.59 -10.28
N GLU A 86 12.29 -12.24 -9.43
CA GLU A 86 12.50 -13.65 -9.06
C GLU A 86 12.57 -14.58 -10.27
N ARG A 87 11.79 -14.26 -11.31
CA ARG A 87 11.78 -14.99 -12.59
C ARG A 87 12.96 -14.65 -13.50
N GLY A 88 13.90 -13.83 -13.03
CA GLY A 88 15.09 -13.43 -13.79
C GLY A 88 14.79 -12.55 -15.01
N LYS A 89 13.66 -11.81 -15.00
CA LYS A 89 13.25 -10.98 -16.14
C LYS A 89 14.01 -9.66 -16.25
N PHE A 90 14.59 -9.19 -15.16
CA PHE A 90 15.41 -7.98 -15.09
C PHE A 90 16.29 -7.99 -13.83
N ASP A 91 17.28 -7.10 -13.78
CA ASP A 91 18.05 -6.77 -12.58
C ASP A 91 17.63 -5.40 -12.03
N TRP A 92 17.69 -5.21 -10.69
CA TRP A 92 17.32 -3.93 -10.06
C TRP A 92 18.12 -2.74 -10.60
N ASP A 93 19.35 -2.97 -11.04
CA ASP A 93 20.24 -1.94 -11.58
C ASP A 93 20.14 -1.80 -13.10
N ASP A 94 19.24 -2.54 -13.75
CA ASP A 94 18.88 -2.30 -15.14
C ASP A 94 18.26 -0.90 -15.30
N LEU A 95 18.62 -0.22 -16.39
CA LEU A 95 18.01 1.06 -16.75
C LEU A 95 16.55 0.87 -17.12
N VAL A 96 15.69 1.79 -16.65
CA VAL A 96 14.28 1.81 -17.06
C VAL A 96 14.16 1.86 -18.59
N SER A 97 15.05 2.62 -19.24
CA SER A 97 15.09 2.75 -20.71
C SER A 97 15.39 1.45 -21.47
N LYS A 98 15.94 0.42 -20.81
CA LYS A 98 16.14 -0.91 -21.39
C LYS A 98 14.81 -1.55 -21.80
N PHE A 99 13.77 -1.35 -21.00
CA PHE A 99 12.42 -1.88 -21.22
C PHE A 99 11.47 -0.83 -21.77
N TRP A 100 11.71 0.44 -21.44
CA TRP A 100 10.93 1.59 -21.88
C TRP A 100 11.83 2.66 -22.53
N PRO A 101 12.18 2.50 -23.83
CA PRO A 101 13.13 3.40 -24.50
C PRO A 101 12.72 4.87 -24.46
N GLY A 102 11.41 5.20 -24.61
CA GLY A 102 10.90 6.56 -24.55
C GLY A 102 11.08 7.24 -23.19
N PHE A 103 11.28 6.49 -22.11
CA PHE A 103 11.56 7.04 -20.78
C PHE A 103 12.95 7.65 -20.69
N GLY A 104 13.96 7.07 -21.39
CA GLY A 104 15.37 7.43 -21.32
C GLY A 104 15.71 8.73 -22.06
N GLN A 105 15.06 9.82 -21.70
CA GLN A 105 15.24 11.15 -22.25
C GLN A 105 15.11 12.23 -21.18
N ASN A 106 15.48 13.46 -21.51
CA ASN A 106 15.32 14.63 -20.65
C ASN A 106 16.05 14.54 -19.30
N GLY A 107 17.18 13.81 -19.21
CA GLY A 107 17.95 13.61 -17.97
C GLY A 107 17.56 12.37 -17.18
N LYS A 108 16.76 11.45 -17.77
CA LYS A 108 16.36 10.17 -17.15
C LYS A 108 17.14 8.96 -17.71
N GLU A 109 18.17 9.22 -18.52
CA GLU A 109 18.95 8.18 -19.23
C GLU A 109 19.64 7.19 -18.27
N THR A 110 19.94 7.65 -17.03
CA THR A 110 20.63 6.87 -16.00
C THR A 110 19.71 6.30 -14.93
N VAL A 111 18.38 6.52 -15.05
CA VAL A 111 17.42 6.04 -14.06
C VAL A 111 17.32 4.53 -14.12
N THR A 112 17.64 3.85 -13.00
CA THR A 112 17.50 2.40 -12.84
C THR A 112 16.13 2.06 -12.25
N ILE A 113 15.74 0.78 -12.37
CA ILE A 113 14.54 0.26 -11.70
C ILE A 113 14.67 0.42 -10.18
N ARG A 114 15.87 0.21 -9.59
CA ARG A 114 16.15 0.46 -8.18
C ARG A 114 15.86 1.91 -7.78
N HIS A 115 16.26 2.91 -8.59
CA HIS A 115 15.99 4.32 -8.33
C HIS A 115 14.47 4.61 -8.24
N ILE A 116 13.68 3.96 -9.09
CA ILE A 116 12.21 4.06 -9.01
C ILE A 116 11.71 3.44 -7.70
N MET A 117 12.12 2.21 -7.39
CA MET A 117 11.61 1.43 -6.28
C MET A 117 11.93 2.04 -4.91
N ASN A 118 13.04 2.75 -4.77
CA ASN A 118 13.45 3.43 -3.54
C ASN A 118 13.19 4.95 -3.53
N HIS A 119 12.44 5.47 -4.53
CA HIS A 119 12.08 6.88 -4.66
C HIS A 119 13.27 7.83 -4.88
N GLN A 120 14.27 7.40 -5.61
CA GLN A 120 15.43 8.21 -6.03
C GLN A 120 15.43 8.52 -7.54
N GLY A 121 14.29 8.42 -8.20
CA GLY A 121 14.18 8.66 -9.65
C GLY A 121 14.35 10.13 -10.08
N GLY A 122 14.20 11.08 -9.15
CA GLY A 122 14.43 12.50 -9.40
C GLY A 122 13.19 13.29 -9.85
N PHE A 123 12.01 12.69 -9.99
CA PHE A 123 10.79 13.36 -10.51
C PHE A 123 9.56 13.08 -9.61
N PRO A 124 9.55 13.58 -8.35
CA PRO A 124 8.48 13.33 -7.40
C PRO A 124 7.15 13.96 -7.82
N ASP A 125 7.18 15.09 -8.50
CA ASP A 125 5.99 15.85 -8.87
C ASP A 125 5.25 15.19 -10.04
N THR A 126 3.93 15.11 -9.90
CA THR A 126 3.08 14.60 -10.98
C THR A 126 2.98 15.64 -12.09
N PRO A 127 3.25 15.27 -13.36
CA PRO A 127 3.04 16.17 -14.49
C PRO A 127 1.63 16.77 -14.50
N HIS A 128 1.53 18.06 -14.81
CA HIS A 128 0.26 18.80 -14.76
C HIS A 128 -0.75 18.31 -15.83
N GLU A 129 -0.28 17.66 -16.88
CA GLU A 129 -1.10 17.01 -17.89
C GLU A 129 -1.83 15.77 -17.35
N ILE A 130 -1.35 15.20 -16.25
CA ILE A 130 -1.97 14.03 -15.65
C ILE A 130 -3.05 14.48 -14.66
N THR A 131 -4.27 14.60 -15.16
CA THR A 131 -5.50 14.91 -14.40
C THR A 131 -6.34 13.66 -14.21
N LEU A 132 -7.45 13.76 -13.46
CA LEU A 132 -8.36 12.62 -13.32
C LEU A 132 -8.93 12.15 -14.66
N GLU A 133 -9.18 13.10 -15.58
CA GLU A 133 -9.71 12.82 -16.89
C GLU A 133 -8.72 11.99 -17.73
N THR A 134 -7.42 12.22 -17.56
CA THR A 134 -6.35 11.49 -18.25
C THR A 134 -5.95 10.19 -17.55
N TRP A 135 -6.38 9.93 -16.30
CA TRP A 135 -6.04 8.66 -15.60
C TRP A 135 -6.57 7.42 -16.32
N ALA A 136 -7.65 7.55 -17.10
CA ALA A 136 -8.20 6.46 -17.90
C ALA A 136 -7.47 6.26 -19.24
N ASP A 137 -6.65 7.23 -19.65
CA ASP A 137 -5.84 7.19 -20.86
C ASP A 137 -4.38 6.84 -20.49
N TRP A 138 -4.07 5.55 -20.55
CA TRP A 138 -2.75 5.05 -20.19
C TRP A 138 -1.63 5.64 -21.06
N ASP A 139 -1.87 5.79 -22.37
CA ASP A 139 -0.88 6.32 -23.30
C ASP A 139 -0.59 7.80 -23.01
N ALA A 140 -1.60 8.58 -22.65
CA ALA A 140 -1.42 9.96 -22.23
C ALA A 140 -0.56 10.07 -20.96
N VAL A 141 -0.78 9.19 -19.97
CA VAL A 141 0.03 9.11 -18.76
C VAL A 141 1.49 8.73 -19.08
N VAL A 142 1.68 7.71 -19.91
CA VAL A 142 3.01 7.26 -20.36
C VAL A 142 3.75 8.40 -21.07
N LEU A 143 3.11 9.08 -22.02
CA LEU A 143 3.70 10.19 -22.75
C LEU A 143 4.07 11.39 -21.83
N ALA A 144 3.25 11.70 -20.83
CA ALA A 144 3.54 12.75 -19.87
C ALA A 144 4.79 12.40 -19.03
N LEU A 145 4.90 11.13 -18.57
CA LEU A 145 6.06 10.65 -17.82
C LEU A 145 7.35 10.62 -18.68
N GLU A 146 7.25 10.30 -19.98
CA GLU A 146 8.39 10.38 -20.89
C GLU A 146 8.94 11.81 -21.01
N LYS A 147 8.06 12.81 -21.00
CA LYS A 147 8.44 14.25 -21.09
C LYS A 147 8.97 14.82 -19.78
N THR A 148 8.68 14.19 -18.65
CA THR A 148 9.12 14.68 -17.32
C THR A 148 10.63 14.77 -17.24
N LYS A 149 11.12 15.82 -16.55
CA LYS A 149 12.54 16.03 -16.27
C LYS A 149 12.80 15.76 -14.78
N PRO A 150 13.91 15.12 -14.42
CA PRO A 150 14.35 15.07 -13.03
C PRO A 150 14.64 16.49 -12.51
N ILE A 151 14.25 16.74 -11.26
CA ILE A 151 14.62 17.97 -10.52
C ILE A 151 15.84 17.73 -9.61
N TYR A 152 16.24 16.47 -9.47
CA TYR A 152 17.49 16.02 -8.83
C TYR A 152 18.19 15.04 -9.75
N GLU A 153 19.50 14.91 -9.61
CA GLU A 153 20.24 13.84 -10.26
C GLU A 153 19.74 12.47 -9.74
N PRO A 154 19.33 11.55 -10.64
CA PRO A 154 18.83 10.23 -10.24
C PRO A 154 19.83 9.48 -9.36
N GLY A 155 19.35 8.85 -8.29
CA GLY A 155 20.14 8.13 -7.32
C GLY A 155 20.74 8.97 -6.18
N THR A 156 20.69 10.30 -6.24
CA THR A 156 21.36 11.16 -5.24
C THR A 156 20.45 11.63 -4.11
N VAL A 157 19.15 11.74 -4.34
CA VAL A 157 18.18 12.32 -3.41
C VAL A 157 17.01 11.37 -3.20
N LEU A 158 16.65 11.13 -1.94
CA LEU A 158 15.40 10.49 -1.57
C LEU A 158 14.28 11.53 -1.54
N ALA A 159 13.34 11.42 -2.47
CA ALA A 159 12.14 12.24 -2.52
C ALA A 159 10.94 11.35 -2.88
N TYR A 160 9.99 11.21 -1.99
CA TYR A 160 8.82 10.37 -2.23
C TYR A 160 8.08 10.76 -3.52
N HIS A 161 7.80 9.80 -4.38
CA HIS A 161 7.04 9.97 -5.62
C HIS A 161 5.58 9.53 -5.39
N PRO A 162 4.66 10.42 -4.99
CA PRO A 162 3.32 10.04 -4.53
C PRO A 162 2.53 9.25 -5.58
N ARG A 163 2.61 9.65 -6.85
CA ARG A 163 1.85 9.06 -7.96
C ARG A 163 2.72 8.42 -9.03
N ASN A 164 3.81 9.09 -9.45
CA ASN A 164 4.66 8.65 -10.55
C ASN A 164 5.24 7.26 -10.33
N PHE A 165 5.58 6.91 -9.08
CA PHE A 165 6.05 5.58 -8.70
C PHE A 165 5.20 4.46 -9.32
N GLY A 166 3.89 4.46 -9.06
CA GLY A 166 3.03 3.35 -9.48
C GLY A 166 2.86 3.25 -10.98
N TRP A 167 2.75 4.38 -11.68
CA TRP A 167 2.65 4.35 -13.14
C TRP A 167 3.92 3.84 -13.80
N VAL A 168 5.11 4.25 -13.30
CA VAL A 168 6.37 3.72 -13.83
C VAL A 168 6.51 2.22 -13.52
N VAL A 169 6.19 1.79 -12.30
CA VAL A 169 6.19 0.38 -11.91
C VAL A 169 5.25 -0.43 -12.80
N ALA A 170 4.02 0.01 -12.99
CA ALA A 170 3.03 -0.71 -13.77
C ALA A 170 3.39 -0.75 -15.27
N GLU A 171 3.94 0.33 -15.81
CA GLU A 171 4.42 0.35 -17.20
C GLU A 171 5.59 -0.62 -17.39
N LEU A 172 6.53 -0.68 -16.42
CA LEU A 172 7.60 -1.69 -16.45
C LEU A 172 7.04 -3.11 -16.41
N VAL A 173 6.05 -3.40 -15.56
CA VAL A 173 5.38 -4.71 -15.54
C VAL A 173 4.81 -5.05 -16.91
N GLN A 174 4.08 -4.12 -17.53
CA GLN A 174 3.48 -4.33 -18.86
C GLN A 174 4.53 -4.57 -19.94
N ARG A 175 5.62 -3.83 -19.94
CA ARG A 175 6.68 -3.98 -20.95
C ARG A 175 7.54 -5.23 -20.78
N ILE A 176 7.74 -5.66 -19.54
CA ILE A 176 8.56 -6.85 -19.24
C ILE A 176 7.76 -8.14 -19.47
N ASP A 177 6.47 -8.15 -19.10
CA ASP A 177 5.62 -9.35 -19.16
C ASP A 177 4.73 -9.40 -20.40
N GLY A 178 4.23 -8.25 -20.88
CA GLY A 178 3.34 -8.13 -22.04
C GLY A 178 1.85 -8.07 -21.70
N ARG A 179 1.43 -8.38 -20.48
CA ARG A 179 0.03 -8.27 -20.02
C ARG A 179 -0.25 -6.87 -19.46
N PRO A 180 -1.50 -6.35 -19.54
CA PRO A 180 -1.92 -5.18 -18.80
C PRO A 180 -1.68 -5.36 -17.29
N PHE A 181 -1.26 -4.30 -16.60
CA PHE A 181 -0.93 -4.35 -15.17
C PHE A 181 -2.05 -4.93 -14.29
N PRO A 182 -3.35 -4.55 -14.44
CA PRO A 182 -4.41 -5.15 -13.62
C PRO A 182 -4.55 -6.66 -13.83
N GLN A 183 -4.34 -7.13 -15.06
CA GLN A 183 -4.38 -8.56 -15.37
C GLN A 183 -3.22 -9.29 -14.70
N PHE A 184 -2.00 -8.78 -14.81
CA PHE A 184 -0.84 -9.36 -14.15
C PHE A 184 -1.04 -9.43 -12.62
N LEU A 185 -1.50 -8.32 -12.00
CA LEU A 185 -1.78 -8.24 -10.58
C LEU A 185 -2.77 -9.34 -10.13
N ILE A 186 -3.84 -9.54 -10.90
CA ILE A 186 -4.86 -10.55 -10.60
C ILE A 186 -4.31 -11.97 -10.78
N GLU A 187 -3.67 -12.25 -11.89
CA GLU A 187 -3.24 -13.60 -12.24
C GLU A 187 -2.04 -14.10 -11.41
N GLU A 188 -1.12 -13.18 -11.04
CA GLU A 188 0.14 -13.54 -10.39
C GLU A 188 0.17 -13.29 -8.88
N LEU A 189 -0.67 -12.39 -8.36
CA LEU A 189 -0.64 -12.02 -6.95
C LEU A 189 -1.98 -12.24 -6.27
N THR A 190 -3.02 -11.46 -6.65
CA THR A 190 -4.25 -11.44 -5.86
C THR A 190 -5.10 -12.68 -6.02
N GLY A 191 -5.15 -13.27 -7.22
CA GLY A 191 -5.86 -14.50 -7.51
C GLY A 191 -5.30 -15.71 -6.76
N PRO A 192 -4.00 -16.03 -6.90
CA PRO A 192 -3.38 -17.13 -6.15
C PRO A 192 -3.50 -16.99 -4.62
N LEU A 193 -3.38 -15.76 -4.08
CA LEU A 193 -3.59 -15.49 -2.65
C LEU A 193 -5.06 -15.52 -2.23
N GLY A 194 -6.01 -15.62 -3.17
CA GLY A 194 -7.44 -15.53 -2.86
C GLY A 194 -7.85 -14.16 -2.31
N MET A 195 -7.20 -13.08 -2.74
CA MET A 195 -7.53 -11.67 -2.48
C MET A 195 -8.58 -11.21 -3.50
N ARG A 196 -9.81 -11.69 -3.34
CA ARG A 196 -10.89 -11.54 -4.33
C ARG A 196 -11.51 -10.14 -4.35
N ASP A 197 -11.23 -9.35 -3.34
CA ASP A 197 -11.78 -8.01 -3.13
C ASP A 197 -10.66 -6.94 -3.18
N THR A 198 -9.70 -7.13 -4.11
CA THR A 198 -8.57 -6.22 -4.29
C THR A 198 -8.41 -5.86 -5.78
N TYR A 199 -8.46 -4.56 -6.09
CA TYR A 199 -8.44 -4.06 -7.45
C TYR A 199 -7.57 -2.81 -7.58
N VAL A 200 -6.94 -2.65 -8.74
CA VAL A 200 -6.41 -1.40 -9.28
C VAL A 200 -7.07 -1.20 -10.63
N GLY A 201 -8.05 -0.30 -10.68
CA GLY A 201 -9.06 -0.26 -11.75
C GLY A 201 -10.26 -1.15 -11.40
N LEU A 202 -11.16 -0.61 -10.57
CA LEU A 202 -12.33 -1.33 -10.06
C LEU A 202 -13.36 -1.60 -11.17
N PRO A 203 -13.89 -2.83 -11.32
CA PRO A 203 -15.04 -3.08 -12.16
C PRO A 203 -16.28 -2.29 -11.71
N GLU A 204 -17.00 -1.68 -12.65
CA GLU A 204 -18.16 -0.82 -12.35
C GLU A 204 -19.25 -1.55 -11.53
N SER A 205 -19.43 -2.83 -11.77
CA SER A 205 -20.40 -3.67 -11.04
C SER A 205 -20.14 -3.76 -9.53
N LEU A 206 -18.92 -3.45 -9.08
CA LEU A 206 -18.50 -3.50 -7.68
C LEU A 206 -18.47 -2.12 -7.00
N GLU A 207 -18.77 -1.05 -7.72
CA GLU A 207 -18.77 0.32 -7.18
C GLU A 207 -19.62 0.46 -5.92
N HIS A 208 -20.75 -0.23 -5.86
CA HIS A 208 -21.67 -0.21 -4.72
C HIS A 208 -21.08 -0.77 -3.42
N ARG A 209 -19.92 -1.46 -3.48
CA ARG A 209 -19.21 -2.02 -2.31
C ARG A 209 -18.14 -1.07 -1.77
N VAL A 210 -17.82 0.01 -2.49
CA VAL A 210 -16.78 0.94 -2.05
C VAL A 210 -17.31 1.84 -0.93
N SER A 211 -16.54 1.94 0.14
CA SER A 211 -16.80 2.88 1.22
C SER A 211 -16.51 4.31 0.77
N ARG A 212 -17.45 5.21 1.04
CA ARG A 212 -17.30 6.64 0.78
C ARG A 212 -16.27 7.24 1.74
N LEU A 213 -15.34 8.02 1.23
CA LEU A 213 -14.42 8.82 2.03
C LEU A 213 -15.14 10.04 2.61
N HIS A 214 -14.82 10.37 3.85
CA HIS A 214 -15.35 11.51 4.56
C HIS A 214 -14.20 12.41 5.02
N ALA A 215 -14.30 13.71 4.76
CA ALA A 215 -13.40 14.70 5.34
C ALA A 215 -13.72 14.83 6.84
N THR A 216 -12.72 14.64 7.70
CA THR A 216 -12.86 14.92 9.14
C THR A 216 -12.57 16.39 9.42
N ASP A 217 -12.85 16.86 10.64
CA ASP A 217 -12.68 18.28 11.01
C ASP A 217 -11.23 18.79 10.83
N ASP A 218 -10.26 17.88 10.88
CA ASP A 218 -8.83 18.17 10.68
C ASP A 218 -8.31 17.72 9.29
N CYS A 219 -9.19 17.53 8.33
CA CYS A 219 -8.82 17.20 6.96
C CYS A 219 -8.09 18.37 6.30
N ASP A 220 -6.84 18.14 5.90
CA ASP A 220 -5.98 19.12 5.22
C ASP A 220 -6.14 19.13 3.69
N SER A 221 -6.80 18.13 3.14
CA SER A 221 -6.91 17.91 1.69
C SER A 221 -8.33 17.48 1.25
N PRO A 222 -9.36 18.32 1.45
CA PRO A 222 -10.74 17.98 1.07
C PRO A 222 -10.90 17.71 -0.42
N GLY A 223 -10.06 18.29 -1.27
CA GLY A 223 -10.01 17.99 -2.70
C GLY A 223 -9.65 16.54 -3.00
N MET A 224 -8.83 15.91 -2.18
CA MET A 224 -8.49 14.48 -2.30
C MET A 224 -9.70 13.61 -1.97
N VAL A 225 -10.47 13.97 -0.93
CA VAL A 225 -11.73 13.26 -0.59
C VAL A 225 -12.72 13.34 -1.74
N HIS A 226 -12.92 14.53 -2.31
CA HIS A 226 -13.78 14.71 -3.46
C HIS A 226 -13.30 13.91 -4.68
N LEU A 227 -12.01 13.96 -4.98
CA LEU A 227 -11.38 13.26 -6.10
C LEU A 227 -11.59 11.74 -6.02
N TYR A 228 -11.23 11.15 -4.87
CA TYR A 228 -11.24 9.69 -4.68
C TYR A 228 -12.63 9.14 -4.30
N ASN A 229 -13.67 9.97 -4.19
CA ASN A 229 -15.07 9.54 -4.15
C ASN A 229 -15.72 9.47 -5.55
N ARG A 230 -15.00 9.86 -6.60
CA ARG A 230 -15.54 9.79 -7.97
C ARG A 230 -15.39 8.37 -8.53
N PRO A 231 -16.46 7.75 -9.06
CA PRO A 231 -16.37 6.43 -9.68
C PRO A 231 -15.32 6.34 -10.81
N ALA A 232 -15.05 7.46 -11.49
CA ALA A 232 -13.98 7.53 -12.49
C ALA A 232 -12.58 7.31 -11.87
N ALA A 233 -12.34 7.78 -10.64
CA ALA A 233 -11.08 7.53 -9.93
C ALA A 233 -10.94 6.07 -9.50
N HIS A 234 -12.04 5.41 -9.14
CA HIS A 234 -12.05 4.00 -8.77
C HIS A 234 -11.78 3.08 -9.98
N ARG A 235 -12.32 3.45 -11.16
CA ARG A 235 -12.10 2.69 -12.40
C ARG A 235 -10.73 2.92 -13.03
N ALA A 236 -10.09 4.03 -12.72
CA ALA A 236 -8.77 4.34 -13.29
C ALA A 236 -7.67 3.42 -12.74
N VAL A 237 -6.75 3.03 -13.61
CA VAL A 237 -5.54 2.29 -13.21
C VAL A 237 -4.52 3.27 -12.64
N GLN A 238 -4.53 3.42 -11.31
CA GLN A 238 -3.59 4.29 -10.59
C GLN A 238 -2.84 3.48 -9.53
N PRO A 239 -1.69 2.86 -9.88
CA PRO A 239 -1.03 1.85 -9.04
C PRO A 239 -0.29 2.39 -7.83
N SER A 240 -0.25 3.72 -7.64
CA SER A 240 0.32 4.36 -6.44
C SER A 240 -0.68 4.56 -5.31
N GLY A 241 -1.97 4.75 -5.62
CA GLY A 241 -2.93 5.19 -4.61
C GLY A 241 -4.40 4.91 -4.96
N GLY A 242 -4.68 4.35 -6.14
CA GLY A 242 -6.03 4.01 -6.60
C GLY A 242 -6.43 2.55 -6.31
N GLY A 243 -5.66 1.83 -5.50
CA GLY A 243 -6.04 0.50 -5.04
C GLY A 243 -7.29 0.56 -4.17
N ILE A 244 -8.17 -0.41 -4.36
CA ILE A 244 -9.41 -0.57 -3.61
C ILE A 244 -9.45 -2.00 -3.10
N ALA A 245 -9.54 -2.18 -1.78
CA ALA A 245 -9.52 -3.50 -1.17
C ALA A 245 -10.27 -3.56 0.16
N THR A 246 -10.52 -4.78 0.62
CA THR A 246 -10.87 -5.06 2.02
C THR A 246 -9.61 -5.05 2.91
N ALA A 247 -9.77 -4.79 4.21
CA ALA A 247 -8.67 -4.92 5.17
C ALA A 247 -8.14 -6.36 5.25
N ARG A 248 -9.02 -7.34 5.11
CA ARG A 248 -8.68 -8.76 5.08
C ARG A 248 -7.70 -9.10 3.95
N ASP A 249 -7.96 -8.62 2.76
CA ASP A 249 -7.10 -8.89 1.61
C ASP A 249 -5.74 -8.20 1.75
N LEU A 250 -5.74 -6.94 2.17
CA LEU A 250 -4.48 -6.22 2.39
C LEU A 250 -3.64 -6.89 3.49
N ALA A 251 -4.27 -7.32 4.60
CA ALA A 251 -3.57 -8.06 5.66
C ALA A 251 -3.04 -9.41 5.17
N LYS A 252 -3.78 -10.10 4.30
CA LYS A 252 -3.35 -11.35 3.68
C LYS A 252 -2.10 -11.19 2.83
N PHE A 253 -1.99 -10.09 2.07
CA PHE A 253 -0.76 -9.74 1.34
C PHE A 253 0.44 -9.60 2.29
N PHE A 254 0.28 -8.84 3.37
CA PHE A 254 1.35 -8.66 4.35
C PHE A 254 1.67 -9.96 5.11
N ALA A 255 0.67 -10.81 5.36
CA ALA A 255 0.88 -12.13 5.97
C ALA A 255 1.69 -13.07 5.05
N MET A 256 1.42 -13.06 3.74
CA MET A 256 2.22 -13.77 2.74
C MET A 256 3.67 -13.28 2.77
N MET A 257 3.90 -11.99 2.75
CA MET A 257 5.24 -11.42 2.85
C MET A 257 5.93 -11.78 4.17
N GLN A 258 5.21 -11.75 5.31
CA GLN A 258 5.73 -12.12 6.64
C GLN A 258 6.16 -13.60 6.67
N CYS A 259 5.44 -14.47 5.97
CA CYS A 259 5.72 -15.90 5.88
C CYS A 259 6.73 -16.26 4.77
N GLY A 260 7.55 -15.28 4.31
CA GLY A 260 8.59 -15.54 3.32
C GLY A 260 8.06 -15.84 1.92
N GLY A 261 6.93 -15.21 1.55
CA GLY A 261 6.36 -15.33 0.19
C GLY A 261 5.32 -16.43 0.01
N VAL A 262 4.97 -17.14 1.10
CA VAL A 262 4.01 -18.25 1.07
C VAL A 262 2.89 -18.02 2.08
N LEU A 263 1.64 -18.30 1.71
CA LEU A 263 0.51 -18.27 2.63
C LEU A 263 -0.46 -19.42 2.32
N GLY A 264 -0.61 -20.35 3.26
CA GLY A 264 -1.35 -21.59 3.00
C GLY A 264 -0.74 -22.35 1.83
N ASP A 265 -1.54 -22.69 0.83
CA ASP A 265 -1.09 -23.38 -0.39
C ASP A 265 -0.55 -22.43 -1.47
N ALA A 266 -0.66 -21.12 -1.27
CA ALA A 266 -0.21 -20.13 -2.25
C ALA A 266 1.28 -19.78 -2.03
N ALA A 267 2.12 -20.17 -2.97
CA ALA A 267 3.52 -19.75 -3.08
C ALA A 267 3.63 -18.66 -4.15
N ILE A 268 3.90 -17.44 -3.75
CA ILE A 268 3.98 -16.26 -4.64
C ILE A 268 5.44 -15.95 -4.99
N MET A 269 6.32 -16.04 -3.99
CA MET A 269 7.75 -15.79 -4.13
C MET A 269 8.54 -16.59 -3.09
N THR A 270 9.86 -16.62 -3.25
CA THR A 270 10.75 -17.31 -2.32
C THR A 270 11.10 -16.46 -1.10
N PRO A 271 11.52 -17.08 0.03
CA PRO A 271 12.04 -16.35 1.19
C PRO A 271 13.23 -15.46 0.86
N GLU A 272 14.07 -15.87 -0.06
CA GLU A 272 15.22 -15.10 -0.54
C GLU A 272 14.77 -13.81 -1.24
N THR A 273 13.74 -13.89 -2.07
CA THR A 273 13.12 -12.72 -2.71
C THR A 273 12.56 -11.77 -1.67
N VAL A 274 11.80 -12.28 -0.70
CA VAL A 274 11.26 -11.44 0.38
C VAL A 274 12.38 -10.78 1.18
N ALA A 275 13.44 -11.50 1.52
CA ALA A 275 14.59 -10.96 2.25
C ALA A 275 15.29 -9.83 1.47
N GLU A 276 15.48 -9.99 0.16
CA GLU A 276 16.12 -8.96 -0.68
C GLU A 276 15.23 -7.72 -0.80
N VAL A 277 13.93 -7.88 -1.11
CA VAL A 277 13.04 -6.74 -1.37
C VAL A 277 12.66 -5.96 -0.11
N THR A 278 12.80 -6.55 1.07
CA THR A 278 12.58 -5.89 2.38
C THR A 278 13.85 -5.33 2.99
N LYS A 279 15.02 -5.59 2.42
CA LYS A 279 16.30 -5.02 2.85
C LYS A 279 16.30 -3.50 2.68
N VAL A 280 16.82 -2.78 3.67
CA VAL A 280 16.98 -1.32 3.58
C VAL A 280 17.90 -0.97 2.40
N GLN A 281 17.39 -0.19 1.47
CA GLN A 281 18.11 0.29 0.29
C GLN A 281 18.63 1.71 0.49
N VAL A 282 17.88 2.54 1.21
CA VAL A 282 18.22 3.93 1.49
C VAL A 282 17.67 4.36 2.83
N GLU A 283 18.48 5.12 3.57
CA GLU A 283 18.10 5.79 4.81
C GLU A 283 18.53 7.24 4.70
N ALA A 284 17.58 8.16 4.60
CA ALA A 284 17.84 9.56 4.40
C ALA A 284 16.64 10.43 4.79
N MET A 285 16.83 11.76 4.77
CA MET A 285 15.72 12.71 4.79
C MET A 285 14.93 12.59 3.48
N ASP A 286 13.64 12.30 3.58
CA ASP A 286 12.73 12.31 2.44
C ASP A 286 12.28 13.76 2.19
N LEU A 287 12.70 14.35 1.10
CA LEU A 287 12.45 15.77 0.81
C LEU A 287 10.97 16.09 0.53
N THR A 288 10.18 15.11 0.08
CA THR A 288 8.74 15.31 -0.14
C THR A 288 7.95 15.30 1.18
N ASN A 289 8.34 14.45 2.13
CA ASN A 289 7.65 14.29 3.42
C ASN A 289 8.36 15.02 4.58
N GLU A 290 9.52 15.63 4.33
CA GLU A 290 10.33 16.40 5.29
C GLU A 290 10.65 15.64 6.59
N ARG A 291 10.93 14.34 6.48
CA ARG A 291 11.23 13.47 7.62
C ARG A 291 12.25 12.38 7.27
N PRO A 292 13.01 11.88 8.25
CA PRO A 292 13.90 10.74 8.03
C PRO A 292 13.06 9.49 7.75
N VAL A 293 13.43 8.75 6.71
CA VAL A 293 12.74 7.52 6.29
C VAL A 293 13.76 6.45 5.90
N ARG A 294 13.49 5.21 6.28
CA ARG A 294 14.18 4.01 5.80
C ARG A 294 13.29 3.35 4.75
N ARG A 295 13.81 3.15 3.55
CA ARG A 295 13.07 2.53 2.46
C ARG A 295 13.77 1.29 1.95
N SER A 296 12.97 0.32 1.59
CA SER A 296 13.35 -0.81 0.76
C SER A 296 12.76 -0.64 -0.66
N LEU A 297 12.68 -1.70 -1.42
CA LEU A 297 12.09 -1.66 -2.77
C LEU A 297 10.56 -1.53 -2.69
N GLY A 298 10.05 -0.30 -2.73
CA GLY A 298 8.61 0.01 -2.68
C GLY A 298 7.93 -0.09 -1.31
N LEU A 299 8.70 -0.30 -0.21
CA LEU A 299 8.19 -0.39 1.15
C LEU A 299 8.88 0.64 2.07
N VAL A 300 8.25 0.92 3.20
CA VAL A 300 8.83 1.71 4.31
C VAL A 300 9.23 0.74 5.42
N ILE A 301 10.44 0.90 5.94
CA ILE A 301 10.97 0.09 7.04
C ILE A 301 10.88 0.89 8.33
N GLY A 302 10.30 0.29 9.39
CA GLY A 302 10.14 0.95 10.68
C GLY A 302 9.20 2.16 10.63
N ASP A 303 8.11 2.10 9.87
CA ASP A 303 7.12 3.20 9.78
C ASP A 303 6.51 3.48 11.17
N PRO A 304 6.42 4.75 11.62
CA PRO A 304 5.81 5.10 12.91
C PRO A 304 4.38 4.56 13.09
N ARG A 305 3.61 4.45 12.00
CA ARG A 305 2.23 3.90 12.03
C ARG A 305 2.18 2.42 12.41
N SER A 306 3.26 1.68 12.21
CA SER A 306 3.38 0.28 12.63
C SER A 306 3.84 0.12 14.08
N ALA A 307 4.07 1.22 14.81
CA ALA A 307 4.52 1.27 16.20
C ALA A 307 5.69 0.31 16.49
N PRO A 308 6.82 0.38 15.76
CA PRO A 308 7.95 -0.49 16.00
C PRO A 308 8.59 -0.16 17.37
N THR A 309 9.05 -1.18 18.07
CA THR A 309 9.71 -1.02 19.39
C THR A 309 10.96 -0.14 19.29
N ASP A 310 11.74 -0.35 18.23
CA ASP A 310 12.89 0.46 17.87
C ASP A 310 12.87 0.70 16.35
N ARG A 311 12.81 1.96 15.95
CA ARG A 311 12.72 2.32 14.53
C ARG A 311 14.04 2.09 13.78
N GLU A 312 15.17 2.26 14.44
CA GLU A 312 16.48 2.19 13.80
C GLU A 312 16.87 0.74 13.47
N THR A 313 16.51 -0.19 14.34
CA THR A 313 16.81 -1.61 14.17
C THR A 313 15.65 -2.42 13.64
N SER A 314 14.44 -1.84 13.57
CA SER A 314 13.23 -2.55 13.14
C SER A 314 13.36 -3.14 11.73
N ARG A 315 12.90 -4.38 11.61
CA ARG A 315 12.68 -5.07 10.32
C ARG A 315 11.22 -5.02 9.87
N THR A 316 10.35 -4.35 10.63
CA THR A 316 8.95 -4.15 10.23
C THR A 316 8.91 -3.42 8.91
N PHE A 317 8.20 -3.96 7.93
CA PHE A 317 8.00 -3.36 6.62
C PHE A 317 6.51 -3.16 6.32
N GLY A 318 6.20 -2.13 5.57
CA GLY A 318 4.82 -1.83 5.23
C GLY A 318 4.68 -0.54 4.44
N HIS A 319 3.46 -0.05 4.37
CA HIS A 319 3.15 1.26 3.81
C HIS A 319 1.83 1.80 4.39
N GLY A 320 1.76 3.11 4.58
CA GLY A 320 0.50 3.75 4.93
C GLY A 320 -0.14 4.46 3.75
N GLY A 321 -1.45 4.61 3.77
CA GLY A 321 -2.22 5.43 2.86
C GLY A 321 -2.57 6.78 3.47
N ALA A 322 -2.57 7.82 2.66
CA ALA A 322 -2.83 9.19 3.10
C ALA A 322 -4.14 9.28 3.91
N GLY A 323 -4.04 9.80 5.11
CA GLY A 323 -5.19 10.10 5.97
C GLY A 323 -6.04 8.92 6.45
N THR A 324 -5.82 7.67 5.98
CA THR A 324 -6.82 6.61 6.17
C THR A 324 -6.29 5.25 6.59
N SER A 325 -5.14 4.78 6.11
CA SER A 325 -4.80 3.36 6.20
C SER A 325 -3.35 3.08 6.57
N VAL A 326 -3.12 1.88 7.09
CA VAL A 326 -1.79 1.26 7.23
C VAL A 326 -1.90 -0.24 7.02
N GLY A 327 -0.91 -0.80 6.31
CA GLY A 327 -0.65 -2.23 6.25
C GLY A 327 0.83 -2.50 6.51
N TRP A 328 1.14 -3.50 7.33
CA TRP A 328 2.52 -3.84 7.67
C TRP A 328 2.67 -5.30 8.09
N ALA A 329 3.90 -5.76 8.04
CA ALA A 329 4.32 -7.04 8.58
C ALA A 329 5.61 -6.89 9.39
N ASP A 330 5.74 -7.70 10.42
CA ASP A 330 6.89 -7.77 11.29
C ASP A 330 7.45 -9.21 11.33
N PRO A 331 8.60 -9.46 10.71
CA PRO A 331 9.22 -10.79 10.70
C PRO A 331 9.61 -11.27 12.10
N ASP A 332 9.97 -10.36 13.02
CA ASP A 332 10.45 -10.71 14.35
C ASP A 332 9.34 -11.22 15.26
N SER A 333 8.18 -10.54 15.24
CA SER A 333 7.02 -10.99 16.00
C SER A 333 6.13 -11.96 15.23
N GLY A 334 6.29 -12.10 13.91
CA GLY A 334 5.41 -12.94 13.08
C GLY A 334 4.02 -12.36 12.89
N VAL A 335 3.83 -11.06 13.12
CA VAL A 335 2.55 -10.35 12.92
C VAL A 335 2.49 -9.72 11.55
N ALA A 336 1.30 -9.76 10.95
CA ALA A 336 0.93 -8.92 9.83
C ALA A 336 -0.48 -8.37 10.04
N MET A 337 -0.72 -7.13 9.62
CA MET A 337 -2.04 -6.52 9.75
C MET A 337 -2.32 -5.49 8.68
N ALA A 338 -3.60 -5.19 8.52
CA ALA A 338 -4.08 -4.00 7.82
C ALA A 338 -5.22 -3.35 8.61
N TYR A 339 -5.12 -2.04 8.79
CA TYR A 339 -6.16 -1.20 9.37
C TYR A 339 -6.52 -0.09 8.40
N ILE A 340 -7.77 -0.05 7.98
CA ILE A 340 -8.28 0.88 6.97
C ILE A 340 -9.51 1.58 7.51
N THR A 341 -9.59 2.89 7.28
CA THR A 341 -10.73 3.73 7.69
C THR A 341 -11.19 4.59 6.51
N ASN A 342 -12.38 5.13 6.57
CA ASN A 342 -12.92 6.03 5.57
C ASN A 342 -12.98 7.51 5.99
N GLY A 343 -12.46 7.84 7.16
CA GLY A 343 -12.27 9.23 7.60
C GLY A 343 -10.89 9.72 7.17
N TYR A 344 -10.84 10.66 6.21
CA TYR A 344 -9.60 11.27 5.75
C TYR A 344 -9.16 12.38 6.71
N ARG A 345 -7.97 12.23 7.26
CA ARG A 345 -7.38 13.11 8.26
C ARG A 345 -6.02 13.64 7.80
N SER A 346 -5.54 14.73 8.42
CA SER A 346 -4.15 15.13 8.26
C SER A 346 -3.18 14.05 8.78
N ASP A 347 -1.99 13.97 8.23
CA ASP A 347 -0.99 13.00 8.70
C ASP A 347 -0.65 13.19 10.18
N TYR A 348 -0.68 14.43 10.69
CA TYR A 348 -0.40 14.75 12.08
C TYR A 348 -1.33 14.00 13.06
N SER A 349 -2.63 13.95 12.79
CA SER A 349 -3.61 13.25 13.64
C SER A 349 -3.84 11.80 13.23
N ASN A 350 -3.55 11.47 11.96
CA ASN A 350 -3.71 10.12 11.44
C ASN A 350 -2.67 9.14 12.02
N PHE A 351 -1.41 9.53 12.11
CA PHE A 351 -0.34 8.65 12.58
C PHE A 351 -0.55 8.11 13.99
N PRO A 352 -0.87 8.95 15.02
CA PRO A 352 -1.06 8.45 16.39
C PRO A 352 -2.18 7.41 16.50
N ARG A 353 -3.31 7.60 15.81
CA ARG A 353 -4.45 6.67 15.90
C ARG A 353 -4.15 5.31 15.23
N LEU A 354 -3.42 5.32 14.11
CA LEU A 354 -2.99 4.09 13.44
C LEU A 354 -1.92 3.37 14.28
N ALA A 355 -0.97 4.13 14.84
CA ALA A 355 0.05 3.60 15.74
C ALA A 355 -0.56 3.00 17.00
N ALA A 356 -1.62 3.59 17.57
CA ALA A 356 -2.30 3.06 18.77
C ALA A 356 -2.88 1.65 18.52
N ILE A 357 -3.53 1.41 17.38
CA ILE A 357 -4.01 0.07 16.99
C ILE A 357 -2.83 -0.88 16.79
N SER A 358 -1.79 -0.44 16.06
CA SER A 358 -0.60 -1.25 15.82
C SER A 358 0.12 -1.63 17.12
N GLN A 359 0.22 -0.69 18.08
CA GLN A 359 0.79 -0.94 19.39
C GLN A 359 -0.02 -1.97 20.19
N ALA A 360 -1.35 -1.80 20.23
CA ALA A 360 -2.22 -2.75 20.93
C ALA A 360 -2.12 -4.17 20.34
N VAL A 361 -1.99 -4.31 19.01
CA VAL A 361 -1.77 -5.60 18.34
C VAL A 361 -0.42 -6.20 18.74
N ARG A 362 0.66 -5.40 18.83
CA ARG A 362 1.98 -5.89 19.26
C ARG A 362 1.97 -6.34 20.71
N GLU A 363 1.29 -5.61 21.59
CA GLU A 363 1.13 -5.95 23.01
C GLU A 363 0.32 -7.24 23.23
N ALA A 364 -0.45 -7.67 22.24
CA ALA A 364 -1.15 -8.96 22.31
C ALA A 364 -0.25 -10.17 21.96
N CYS A 365 0.99 -9.95 21.53
CA CYS A 365 1.94 -11.02 21.25
C CYS A 365 2.57 -11.56 22.55
N LEU A 366 2.58 -12.89 22.72
CA LEU A 366 3.22 -13.61 23.84
C LEU A 366 4.61 -14.09 23.44
#